data_adc08f2a0054f3c51228aa85fd20891a
#
_entry.id   adc08f2a0054f3c51228aa85fd20891a
#
_cell.length_a   1.000
_cell.length_b   1.000
_cell.length_c   1.000
_cell.angle_alpha   90.00
_cell.angle_beta   90.00
_cell.angle_gamma   90.00
#
_symmetry.space_group_name_H-M   'P 1'
#
loop_
_entity.id
_entity.type
_entity.pdbx_description
1 polymer ?
#
loop_
_entity_poly.entity_id
_entity_poly.type
_entity_poly.pdbx_seq_one_letter_code
_entity_poly.pdbx_strand_id
1 'polypeptide(L)'
;MLGVVSAIEQAKVRAGAAATRAGVQIVELDSARAQADARWIFDQVWPTVDGSTQVRPNLLRAIVHAGGYCVAAFDTDTHALLGATLAILGQTHDPRGLGAPPSTAEYRPVTFLHSHMAGVVATARNRHIGTAMKLHQRWWALARDIPVVTWTFDPLVRRNARLNLCNLGVLVARYHVNFYGEMHDAINAGDPTDRVVAWWDLDSERAEAAAAGALGPISHDAAVAAAGTIELVDTPEDIVTLRTADSAAAQYWRLRMRGQLVEAFDRGRIIDAITDQGSYVLRSHS
;
A
#
# COMPACT_ATOMS: atom_id res chain seq x y z
N MET A 1 -21.25 -25.88 -19.18
CA MET A 1 -21.32 -24.79 -18.19
C MET A 1 -19.92 -24.64 -17.64
N LEU A 2 -19.17 -23.66 -18.12
CA LEU A 2 -17.90 -23.25 -17.50
C LEU A 2 -18.29 -22.57 -16.17
N GLY A 3 -17.98 -23.21 -15.05
CA GLY A 3 -18.27 -22.66 -13.73
C GLY A 3 -17.54 -21.33 -13.55
N VAL A 4 -18.27 -20.31 -13.09
CA VAL A 4 -17.69 -19.03 -12.66
C VAL A 4 -16.72 -19.34 -11.53
N VAL A 5 -15.42 -19.16 -11.77
CA VAL A 5 -14.39 -19.30 -10.73
C VAL A 5 -14.65 -18.23 -9.69
N SER A 6 -14.73 -18.60 -8.40
CA SER A 6 -14.99 -17.61 -7.34
C SER A 6 -13.87 -16.58 -7.26
N ALA A 7 -14.17 -15.35 -6.80
CA ALA A 7 -13.17 -14.30 -6.59
C ALA A 7 -12.01 -14.79 -5.69
N ILE A 8 -12.30 -15.64 -4.70
CA ILE A 8 -11.30 -16.24 -3.81
C ILE A 8 -10.33 -17.14 -4.59
N GLU A 9 -10.85 -18.00 -5.46
CA GLU A 9 -10.00 -18.89 -6.27
C GLU A 9 -9.18 -18.11 -7.29
N GLN A 10 -9.75 -17.07 -7.91
CA GLN A 10 -9.01 -16.18 -8.80
C GLN A 10 -7.87 -15.47 -8.04
N ALA A 11 -8.17 -14.92 -6.87
CA ALA A 11 -7.17 -14.25 -6.03
C ALA A 11 -6.05 -15.22 -5.61
N LYS A 12 -6.38 -16.49 -5.31
CA LYS A 12 -5.40 -17.54 -4.99
C LYS A 12 -4.46 -17.83 -6.17
N VAL A 13 -5.02 -17.97 -7.36
CA VAL A 13 -4.24 -18.20 -8.59
C VAL A 13 -3.32 -17.00 -8.87
N ARG A 14 -3.83 -15.76 -8.74
CA ARG A 14 -3.02 -14.53 -8.92
C ARG A 14 -1.89 -14.44 -7.89
N ALA A 15 -2.17 -14.75 -6.62
CA ALA A 15 -1.16 -14.77 -5.56
C ALA A 15 -0.05 -15.80 -5.83
N GLY A 16 -0.42 -17.03 -6.23
CA GLY A 16 0.53 -18.09 -6.60
C GLY A 16 1.40 -17.70 -7.79
N ALA A 17 0.80 -17.18 -8.86
CA ALA A 17 1.53 -16.72 -10.04
C ALA A 17 2.50 -15.57 -9.73
N ALA A 18 2.11 -14.63 -8.85
CA ALA A 18 2.97 -13.55 -8.43
C ALA A 18 4.14 -14.02 -7.57
N ALA A 19 3.91 -14.97 -6.65
CA ALA A 19 4.96 -15.58 -5.85
C ALA A 19 5.98 -16.33 -6.71
N THR A 20 5.51 -17.13 -7.66
CA THR A 20 6.38 -17.83 -8.63
C THR A 20 7.21 -16.85 -9.46
N ARG A 21 6.61 -15.79 -9.98
CA ARG A 21 7.32 -14.76 -10.76
C ARG A 21 8.38 -14.04 -9.93
N ALA A 22 8.11 -13.81 -8.64
CA ALA A 22 9.05 -13.19 -7.72
C ALA A 22 10.15 -14.15 -7.21
N GLY A 23 10.04 -15.45 -7.49
CA GLY A 23 10.94 -16.50 -6.98
C GLY A 23 10.87 -16.61 -5.46
N VAL A 24 9.66 -16.54 -4.88
CA VAL A 24 9.48 -16.60 -3.42
C VAL A 24 8.36 -17.56 -3.02
N GLN A 25 8.52 -18.14 -1.83
CA GLN A 25 7.46 -18.78 -1.08
C GLN A 25 6.99 -17.82 0.01
N ILE A 26 5.67 -17.58 0.12
CA ILE A 26 5.08 -16.77 1.17
C ILE A 26 4.51 -17.69 2.24
N VAL A 27 4.93 -17.48 3.49
CA VAL A 27 4.63 -18.33 4.64
C VAL A 27 3.95 -17.52 5.73
N GLU A 28 2.81 -18.00 6.24
CA GLU A 28 2.14 -17.41 7.41
C GLU A 28 2.96 -17.66 8.68
N LEU A 29 3.08 -16.63 9.52
CA LEU A 29 3.89 -16.65 10.75
C LEU A 29 2.98 -16.69 11.98
N ASP A 30 2.53 -17.87 12.36
CA ASP A 30 1.55 -18.10 13.42
C ASP A 30 2.14 -18.30 14.82
N SER A 31 3.44 -18.59 14.91
CA SER A 31 4.15 -18.81 16.18
C SER A 31 5.08 -17.65 16.54
N ALA A 32 5.33 -17.47 17.84
CA ALA A 32 6.25 -16.44 18.34
C ALA A 32 7.67 -16.60 17.76
N ARG A 33 8.09 -17.84 17.50
CA ARG A 33 9.39 -18.14 16.88
C ARG A 33 9.42 -17.69 15.42
N ALA A 34 8.41 -18.07 14.64
CA ALA A 34 8.30 -17.67 13.23
C ALA A 34 8.18 -16.13 13.08
N GLN A 35 7.47 -15.47 13.98
CA GLN A 35 7.31 -14.00 13.98
C GLN A 35 8.63 -13.23 14.20
N ALA A 36 9.68 -13.88 14.70
CA ALA A 36 11.00 -13.27 14.77
C ALA A 36 11.54 -12.90 13.38
N ASP A 37 11.21 -13.67 12.34
CA ASP A 37 11.58 -13.41 10.96
C ASP A 37 10.97 -12.09 10.44
N ALA A 38 9.68 -11.86 10.69
CA ALA A 38 9.04 -10.61 10.31
C ALA A 38 9.68 -9.41 11.02
N ARG A 39 9.95 -9.52 12.32
CA ARG A 39 10.60 -8.46 13.09
C ARG A 39 11.99 -8.15 12.56
N TRP A 40 12.78 -9.18 12.25
CA TRP A 40 14.10 -8.98 11.66
C TRP A 40 14.01 -8.17 10.37
N ILE A 41 13.06 -8.51 9.46
CA ILE A 41 12.82 -7.73 8.23
C ILE A 41 12.47 -6.28 8.56
N PHE A 42 11.56 -6.04 9.51
CA PHE A 42 11.14 -4.68 9.83
C PHE A 42 12.28 -3.84 10.40
N ASP A 43 13.11 -4.42 11.26
CA ASP A 43 14.28 -3.75 11.82
C ASP A 43 15.37 -3.48 10.75
N GLN A 44 15.51 -4.35 9.72
CA GLN A 44 16.41 -4.12 8.58
C GLN A 44 15.89 -3.03 7.62
N VAL A 45 14.58 -2.95 7.40
CA VAL A 45 13.98 -2.00 6.44
C VAL A 45 13.82 -0.62 7.06
N TRP A 46 13.52 -0.55 8.34
CA TRP A 46 13.33 0.69 9.11
C TRP A 46 14.16 0.69 10.39
N PRO A 47 15.49 0.80 10.28
CA PRO A 47 16.34 0.82 11.47
C PRO A 47 16.00 2.04 12.34
N THR A 48 15.83 1.82 13.65
CA THR A 48 15.65 2.89 14.63
C THR A 48 16.98 3.52 15.00
N VAL A 49 16.99 4.80 15.37
CA VAL A 49 18.21 5.52 15.75
C VAL A 49 18.85 4.93 17.00
N ASP A 50 18.04 4.43 17.95
CA ASP A 50 18.47 3.83 19.21
C ASP A 50 18.67 2.31 19.16
N GLY A 51 18.50 1.70 17.98
CA GLY A 51 18.62 0.25 17.78
C GLY A 51 17.45 -0.56 18.39
N SER A 52 16.38 0.09 18.82
CA SER A 52 15.19 -0.62 19.30
C SER A 52 14.46 -1.32 18.16
N THR A 53 13.64 -2.33 18.49
CA THR A 53 12.83 -3.04 17.48
C THR A 53 11.60 -2.21 17.09
N GLN A 54 11.25 -2.24 15.80
CA GLN A 54 10.05 -1.58 15.26
C GLN A 54 8.75 -2.13 15.87
N VAL A 55 8.69 -3.43 16.14
CA VAL A 55 7.51 -4.08 16.73
C VAL A 55 7.94 -4.99 17.87
N ARG A 56 7.44 -4.73 19.08
CA ARG A 56 7.73 -5.58 20.24
C ARG A 56 7.15 -7.00 20.04
N PRO A 57 7.85 -8.06 20.48
CA PRO A 57 7.42 -9.45 20.27
C PRO A 57 6.03 -9.75 20.83
N ASN A 58 5.71 -9.26 22.03
CA ASN A 58 4.41 -9.45 22.64
C ASN A 58 3.28 -8.74 21.90
N LEU A 59 3.53 -7.55 21.36
CA LEU A 59 2.55 -6.82 20.55
C LEU A 59 2.30 -7.56 19.23
N LEU A 60 3.35 -7.99 18.52
CA LEU A 60 3.19 -8.75 17.28
C LEU A 60 2.40 -10.04 17.52
N ARG A 61 2.73 -10.76 18.62
CA ARG A 61 1.99 -11.95 19.00
C ARG A 61 0.52 -11.68 19.29
N ALA A 62 0.20 -10.60 19.98
CA ALA A 62 -1.18 -10.19 20.28
C ALA A 62 -1.94 -9.84 19.01
N ILE A 63 -1.36 -9.10 18.06
CA ILE A 63 -1.97 -8.75 16.78
C ILE A 63 -2.32 -10.00 15.98
N VAL A 64 -1.39 -10.94 15.83
CA VAL A 64 -1.63 -12.19 15.09
C VAL A 64 -2.68 -13.06 15.78
N HIS A 65 -2.61 -13.16 17.13
CA HIS A 65 -3.60 -13.91 17.93
C HIS A 65 -5.03 -13.32 17.80
N ALA A 66 -5.13 -12.01 17.65
CA ALA A 66 -6.41 -11.31 17.45
C ALA A 66 -6.95 -11.37 16.00
N GLY A 67 -6.36 -12.20 15.12
CA GLY A 67 -6.79 -12.36 13.74
C GLY A 67 -6.06 -11.45 12.74
N GLY A 68 -4.99 -10.79 13.16
CA GLY A 68 -4.13 -10.04 12.26
C GLY A 68 -3.33 -10.94 11.32
N TYR A 69 -2.88 -10.36 10.21
CA TYR A 69 -2.11 -11.05 9.18
C TYR A 69 -0.61 -10.80 9.36
N CYS A 70 0.18 -11.87 9.36
CA CYS A 70 1.65 -11.79 9.39
C CYS A 70 2.26 -12.87 8.52
N VAL A 71 3.07 -12.48 7.53
CA VAL A 71 3.75 -13.39 6.61
C VAL A 71 5.20 -12.99 6.41
N ALA A 72 6.01 -13.97 5.99
CA ALA A 72 7.34 -13.75 5.43
C ALA A 72 7.44 -14.31 4.01
N ALA A 73 8.30 -13.69 3.20
CA ALA A 73 8.67 -14.15 1.86
C ALA A 73 10.09 -14.72 1.91
N PHE A 74 10.22 -16.00 1.57
CA PHE A 74 11.48 -16.72 1.47
C PHE A 74 11.83 -16.96 0.01
N ASP A 75 13.08 -16.82 -0.34
CA ASP A 75 13.60 -17.19 -1.67
C ASP A 75 13.42 -18.70 -1.90
N THR A 76 12.91 -19.08 -3.08
CA THR A 76 12.62 -20.49 -3.38
C THR A 76 13.86 -21.37 -3.48
N ASP A 77 14.99 -20.82 -3.89
CA ASP A 77 16.21 -21.57 -4.18
C ASP A 77 17.15 -21.59 -2.97
N THR A 78 17.31 -20.43 -2.32
CA THR A 78 18.29 -20.24 -1.23
C THR A 78 17.66 -20.32 0.16
N HIS A 79 16.32 -20.29 0.26
CA HIS A 79 15.55 -20.17 1.50
C HIS A 79 15.89 -18.90 2.32
N ALA A 80 16.53 -17.90 1.69
CA ALA A 80 16.83 -16.64 2.33
C ALA A 80 15.54 -15.87 2.63
N LEU A 81 15.47 -15.26 3.81
CA LEU A 81 14.37 -14.38 4.22
C LEU A 81 14.52 -13.02 3.51
N LEU A 82 13.54 -12.65 2.68
CA LEU A 82 13.62 -11.50 1.78
C LEU A 82 12.62 -10.39 2.10
N GLY A 83 11.50 -10.69 2.73
CA GLY A 83 10.48 -9.71 3.04
C GLY A 83 9.49 -10.19 4.08
N ALA A 84 8.72 -9.25 4.63
CA ALA A 84 7.63 -9.56 5.56
C ALA A 84 6.52 -8.51 5.48
N THR A 85 5.31 -8.92 5.86
CA THR A 85 4.15 -8.04 5.97
C THR A 85 3.41 -8.31 7.27
N LEU A 86 2.97 -7.22 7.93
CA LEU A 86 2.11 -7.23 9.10
C LEU A 86 0.86 -6.40 8.82
N ALA A 87 -0.33 -6.94 9.12
CA ALA A 87 -1.58 -6.20 9.10
C ALA A 87 -2.41 -6.45 10.35
N ILE A 88 -3.16 -5.42 10.74
CA ILE A 88 -4.02 -5.39 11.92
C ILE A 88 -5.46 -5.54 11.46
N LEU A 89 -6.20 -6.47 12.06
CA LEU A 89 -7.63 -6.62 11.83
C LEU A 89 -8.38 -5.50 12.57
N GLY A 90 -9.31 -4.86 11.88
CA GLY A 90 -10.13 -3.80 12.42
C GLY A 90 -11.56 -3.83 11.90
N GLN A 91 -12.43 -3.05 12.54
CA GLN A 91 -13.78 -2.78 12.09
C GLN A 91 -14.06 -1.28 12.23
N THR A 92 -14.77 -0.71 11.28
CA THR A 92 -15.18 0.70 11.32
C THR A 92 -16.65 0.87 10.95
N HIS A 93 -17.30 1.85 11.58
CA HIS A 93 -18.61 2.37 11.20
C HIS A 93 -18.49 3.61 10.28
N ASP A 94 -17.27 4.13 10.10
CA ASP A 94 -16.97 5.25 9.23
C ASP A 94 -15.90 4.84 8.18
N PRO A 95 -16.31 4.19 7.08
CA PRO A 95 -15.37 3.83 6.01
C PRO A 95 -14.70 5.05 5.37
N ARG A 96 -15.40 6.21 5.31
CA ARG A 96 -14.82 7.44 4.75
C ARG A 96 -13.66 7.98 5.58
N GLY A 97 -13.75 7.87 6.91
CA GLY A 97 -12.64 8.17 7.82
C GLY A 97 -11.41 7.32 7.54
N LEU A 98 -11.60 6.09 7.04
CA LEU A 98 -10.55 5.18 6.59
C LEU A 98 -10.14 5.35 5.11
N GLY A 99 -10.67 6.36 4.41
CA GLY A 99 -10.28 6.65 3.04
C GLY A 99 -11.14 5.98 1.97
N ALA A 100 -12.31 5.44 2.31
CA ALA A 100 -13.27 4.97 1.31
C ALA A 100 -13.68 6.11 0.36
N PRO A 101 -13.86 5.81 -0.93
CA PRO A 101 -14.37 6.79 -1.90
C PRO A 101 -15.75 7.32 -1.53
N PRO A 102 -16.13 8.52 -1.99
CA PRO A 102 -17.44 9.15 -1.66
C PRO A 102 -18.66 8.31 -2.02
N SER A 103 -18.56 7.50 -3.08
CA SER A 103 -19.64 6.60 -3.56
C SER A 103 -19.83 5.36 -2.69
N THR A 104 -18.95 5.10 -1.71
CA THR A 104 -19.14 3.99 -0.78
C THR A 104 -20.41 4.23 0.03
N ALA A 105 -21.50 3.62 -0.43
CA ALA A 105 -22.83 3.79 0.14
C ALA A 105 -22.93 3.05 1.48
N GLU A 106 -23.71 3.67 2.39
CA GLU A 106 -24.21 3.14 3.64
C GLU A 106 -23.18 2.82 4.74
N TYR A 107 -23.43 3.43 5.89
CA TYR A 107 -22.79 3.23 7.19
C TYR A 107 -23.03 1.83 7.77
N ARG A 108 -22.61 0.78 7.05
CA ARG A 108 -22.51 -0.56 7.63
C ARG A 108 -21.12 -0.73 8.19
N PRO A 109 -20.98 -1.44 9.32
CA PRO A 109 -19.66 -1.80 9.84
C PRO A 109 -18.87 -2.56 8.78
N VAL A 110 -17.70 -2.05 8.43
CA VAL A 110 -16.79 -2.71 7.48
C VAL A 110 -15.64 -3.33 8.25
N THR A 111 -15.47 -4.64 8.12
CA THR A 111 -14.26 -5.34 8.57
C THR A 111 -13.16 -5.10 7.56
N PHE A 112 -11.98 -4.74 8.01
CA PHE A 112 -10.83 -4.45 7.16
C PHE A 112 -9.52 -4.92 7.76
N LEU A 113 -8.49 -5.08 6.94
CA LEU A 113 -7.12 -5.17 7.40
C LEU A 113 -6.42 -3.83 7.20
N HIS A 114 -5.82 -3.28 8.24
CA HIS A 114 -4.84 -2.22 8.11
C HIS A 114 -3.45 -2.82 7.89
N SER A 115 -2.95 -2.79 6.65
CA SER A 115 -1.62 -3.29 6.29
C SER A 115 -0.55 -2.33 6.81
N HIS A 116 -0.13 -2.56 8.06
CA HIS A 116 0.70 -1.62 8.81
C HIS A 116 2.14 -1.56 8.31
N MET A 117 2.75 -2.72 8.08
CA MET A 117 4.13 -2.82 7.61
C MET A 117 4.23 -3.81 6.46
N ALA A 118 4.97 -3.44 5.41
CA ALA A 118 5.34 -4.32 4.32
C ALA A 118 6.74 -3.94 3.83
N GLY A 119 7.73 -4.78 4.08
CA GLY A 119 9.12 -4.52 3.80
C GLY A 119 9.79 -5.62 3.00
N VAL A 120 10.76 -5.23 2.15
CA VAL A 120 11.64 -6.12 1.40
C VAL A 120 13.06 -5.64 1.59
N VAL A 121 14.00 -6.54 1.92
CA VAL A 121 15.41 -6.21 2.10
C VAL A 121 16.00 -5.53 0.86
N ALA A 122 16.97 -4.65 1.07
CA ALA A 122 17.53 -3.83 -0.01
C ALA A 122 18.09 -4.66 -1.18
N THR A 123 18.69 -5.81 -0.88
CA THR A 123 19.31 -6.73 -1.87
C THR A 123 18.27 -7.45 -2.76
N ALA A 124 16.99 -7.48 -2.35
CA ALA A 124 15.91 -8.16 -3.07
C ALA A 124 14.87 -7.18 -3.67
N ARG A 125 15.17 -5.88 -3.68
CA ARG A 125 14.31 -4.88 -4.32
C ARG A 125 14.19 -5.13 -5.83
N ASN A 126 13.10 -4.66 -6.43
CA ASN A 126 12.76 -4.80 -7.87
C ASN A 126 12.50 -6.25 -8.35
N ARG A 127 12.39 -7.22 -7.44
CA ARG A 127 12.01 -8.61 -7.74
C ARG A 127 10.48 -8.85 -7.64
N HIS A 128 9.65 -7.81 -7.56
CA HIS A 128 8.19 -7.89 -7.41
C HIS A 128 7.69 -8.59 -6.13
N ILE A 129 8.56 -8.80 -5.14
CA ILE A 129 8.21 -9.48 -3.87
C ILE A 129 7.10 -8.73 -3.12
N GLY A 130 7.15 -7.38 -3.09
CA GLY A 130 6.10 -6.57 -2.47
C GLY A 130 4.73 -6.81 -3.11
N THR A 131 4.66 -6.90 -4.45
CA THR A 131 3.42 -7.24 -5.17
C THR A 131 2.94 -8.65 -4.81
N ALA A 132 3.85 -9.63 -4.75
CA ALA A 132 3.51 -11.01 -4.39
C ALA A 132 2.92 -11.10 -2.98
N MET A 133 3.54 -10.44 -1.99
CA MET A 133 3.02 -10.38 -0.61
C MET A 133 1.64 -9.71 -0.55
N LYS A 134 1.42 -8.62 -1.33
CA LYS A 134 0.12 -7.95 -1.40
C LYS A 134 -0.96 -8.81 -2.04
N LEU A 135 -0.67 -9.49 -3.13
CA LEU A 135 -1.64 -10.40 -3.76
C LEU A 135 -1.93 -11.62 -2.88
N HIS A 136 -0.96 -12.11 -2.12
CA HIS A 136 -1.21 -13.11 -1.07
C HIS A 136 -2.13 -12.54 0.03
N GLN A 137 -1.92 -11.30 0.47
CA GLN A 137 -2.78 -10.64 1.45
C GLN A 137 -4.22 -10.48 0.92
N ARG A 138 -4.41 -10.16 -0.38
CA ARG A 138 -5.73 -10.13 -1.04
C ARG A 138 -6.44 -11.47 -0.92
N TRP A 139 -5.79 -12.54 -1.36
CA TRP A 139 -6.37 -13.88 -1.27
C TRP A 139 -6.69 -14.27 0.17
N TRP A 140 -5.75 -14.05 1.09
CA TRP A 140 -5.90 -14.38 2.51
C TRP A 140 -7.08 -13.66 3.16
N ALA A 141 -7.27 -12.38 2.82
CA ALA A 141 -8.35 -11.56 3.34
C ALA A 141 -9.72 -11.99 2.77
N LEU A 142 -9.82 -12.18 1.44
CA LEU A 142 -11.04 -12.65 0.78
C LEU A 142 -11.49 -14.02 1.31
N ALA A 143 -10.56 -14.94 1.56
CA ALA A 143 -10.86 -16.25 2.14
C ALA A 143 -11.38 -16.19 3.60
N ARG A 144 -11.38 -15.01 4.22
CA ARG A 144 -11.86 -14.74 5.60
C ARG A 144 -12.97 -13.70 5.65
N ASP A 145 -13.64 -13.47 4.52
CA ASP A 145 -14.73 -12.49 4.39
C ASP A 145 -14.31 -11.05 4.80
N ILE A 146 -13.04 -10.71 4.59
CA ILE A 146 -12.52 -9.36 4.79
C ILE A 146 -12.48 -8.66 3.44
N PRO A 147 -13.41 -7.72 3.15
CA PRO A 147 -13.56 -7.15 1.82
C PRO A 147 -12.52 -6.08 1.48
N VAL A 148 -11.88 -5.50 2.50
CA VAL A 148 -11.07 -4.29 2.32
C VAL A 148 -9.72 -4.42 3.02
N VAL A 149 -8.68 -3.97 2.34
CA VAL A 149 -7.36 -3.70 2.95
C VAL A 149 -7.04 -2.22 2.79
N THR A 150 -6.61 -1.59 3.88
CA THR A 150 -6.16 -0.19 3.88
C THR A 150 -4.71 -0.08 4.32
N TRP A 151 -4.02 0.97 3.91
CA TRP A 151 -2.73 1.37 4.45
C TRP A 151 -2.45 2.82 4.14
N THR A 152 -1.43 3.36 4.77
CA THR A 152 -0.96 4.71 4.46
C THR A 152 0.36 4.66 3.70
N PHE A 153 0.55 5.61 2.77
CA PHE A 153 1.82 5.79 2.09
C PHE A 153 2.12 7.27 1.87
N ASP A 154 3.40 7.57 1.72
CA ASP A 154 3.84 8.92 1.40
C ASP A 154 3.52 9.25 -0.06
N PRO A 155 2.67 10.26 -0.34
CA PRO A 155 2.25 10.58 -1.70
C PRO A 155 3.39 11.11 -2.59
N LEU A 156 4.51 11.53 -2.01
CA LEU A 156 5.67 11.99 -2.78
C LEU A 156 6.53 10.85 -3.32
N VAL A 157 6.35 9.62 -2.82
CA VAL A 157 7.15 8.45 -3.26
C VAL A 157 6.52 7.81 -4.49
N ARG A 158 6.93 8.28 -5.69
CA ARG A 158 6.37 7.88 -6.99
C ARG A 158 6.33 6.36 -7.21
N ARG A 159 7.36 5.62 -6.80
CA ARG A 159 7.37 4.15 -6.93
C ARG A 159 6.26 3.47 -6.12
N ASN A 160 5.92 4.01 -4.93
CA ASN A 160 4.83 3.49 -4.11
C ASN A 160 3.47 3.81 -4.75
N ALA A 161 3.32 5.01 -5.31
CA ALA A 161 2.13 5.40 -6.05
C ALA A 161 1.88 4.45 -7.24
N ARG A 162 2.91 4.14 -8.05
CA ARG A 162 2.81 3.18 -9.15
C ARG A 162 2.43 1.79 -8.69
N LEU A 163 3.07 1.27 -7.64
CA LEU A 163 2.69 -0.02 -7.06
C LEU A 163 1.22 -0.04 -6.66
N ASN A 164 0.79 0.98 -5.92
CA ASN A 164 -0.55 1.04 -5.36
C ASN A 164 -1.63 1.19 -6.45
N LEU A 165 -1.47 2.13 -7.37
CA LEU A 165 -2.48 2.47 -8.36
C LEU A 165 -2.48 1.50 -9.56
N CYS A 166 -1.30 1.07 -10.02
CA CYS A 166 -1.20 0.24 -11.22
C CYS A 166 -1.19 -1.27 -10.92
N ASN A 167 -0.41 -1.71 -9.90
CA ASN A 167 -0.26 -3.14 -9.65
C ASN A 167 -1.31 -3.69 -8.67
N LEU A 168 -1.92 -2.84 -7.85
CA LEU A 168 -2.92 -3.24 -6.85
C LEU A 168 -4.31 -2.68 -7.14
N GLY A 169 -4.41 -1.59 -7.90
CA GLY A 169 -5.68 -0.99 -8.27
C GLY A 169 -6.38 -0.27 -7.11
N VAL A 170 -5.63 0.27 -6.15
CA VAL A 170 -6.23 1.02 -5.04
C VAL A 170 -6.82 2.35 -5.49
N LEU A 171 -7.72 2.87 -4.69
CA LEU A 171 -8.23 4.24 -4.77
C LEU A 171 -7.69 5.05 -3.59
N VAL A 172 -7.57 6.36 -3.76
CA VAL A 172 -7.10 7.26 -2.71
C VAL A 172 -8.01 8.49 -2.64
N ALA A 173 -8.65 8.68 -1.48
CA ALA A 173 -9.61 9.75 -1.24
C ALA A 173 -9.34 10.53 0.07
N ARG A 174 -8.25 10.23 0.78
CA ARG A 174 -7.96 10.84 2.07
C ARG A 174 -6.50 11.21 2.22
N TYR A 175 -6.26 12.42 2.73
CA TYR A 175 -4.94 12.94 3.09
C TYR A 175 -4.87 13.18 4.60
N HIS A 176 -3.77 12.79 5.23
CA HIS A 176 -3.49 13.08 6.62
C HIS A 176 -2.20 13.86 6.73
N VAL A 177 -2.27 15.03 7.34
CA VAL A 177 -1.10 15.84 7.66
C VAL A 177 -0.43 15.26 8.90
N ASN A 178 0.86 15.01 8.83
CA ASN A 178 1.70 14.54 9.93
C ASN A 178 1.10 13.33 10.70
N PHE A 179 0.67 12.31 9.95
CA PHE A 179 -0.13 11.17 10.44
C PHE A 179 0.50 10.42 11.63
N TYR A 180 1.81 10.20 11.59
CA TYR A 180 2.54 9.49 12.65
C TYR A 180 3.20 10.43 13.67
N GLY A 181 3.05 11.75 13.52
CA GLY A 181 3.82 12.71 14.30
C GLY A 181 5.30 12.69 13.93
N GLU A 182 6.16 13.04 14.87
CA GLU A 182 7.61 12.95 14.70
C GLU A 182 8.04 11.48 14.70
N MET A 183 8.70 11.06 13.63
CA MET A 183 9.28 9.72 13.52
C MET A 183 10.80 9.79 13.69
N HIS A 184 11.32 8.95 14.57
CA HIS A 184 12.75 8.89 14.90
C HIS A 184 13.49 7.81 14.10
N ASP A 185 12.96 7.40 12.94
CA ASP A 185 13.68 6.51 12.03
C ASP A 185 14.51 7.27 11.00
N ALA A 186 15.53 6.60 10.46
CA ALA A 186 16.49 7.21 9.54
C ALA A 186 15.88 7.65 8.18
N ILE A 187 14.66 7.18 7.84
CA ILE A 187 14.00 7.47 6.56
C ILE A 187 13.12 8.72 6.66
N ASN A 188 12.48 8.95 7.81
CA ASN A 188 11.52 10.02 8.01
C ASN A 188 12.04 11.16 8.92
N ALA A 189 13.23 11.04 9.49
CA ALA A 189 13.77 12.04 10.41
C ALA A 189 13.79 13.45 9.81
N GLY A 190 13.06 14.39 10.45
CA GLY A 190 13.02 15.80 10.07
C GLY A 190 12.00 16.18 8.98
N ASP A 191 11.27 15.23 8.37
CA ASP A 191 10.22 15.52 7.39
C ASP A 191 8.83 15.18 7.99
N PRO A 192 7.82 16.08 7.85
CA PRO A 192 6.45 15.77 8.28
C PRO A 192 5.94 14.46 7.68
N THR A 193 5.30 13.64 8.51
CA THR A 193 4.82 12.30 8.13
C THR A 193 3.46 12.35 7.44
N ASP A 194 3.32 13.20 6.41
CA ASP A 194 2.11 13.26 5.61
C ASP A 194 1.85 11.93 4.91
N ARG A 195 0.62 11.49 4.93
CA ARG A 195 0.20 10.23 4.33
C ARG A 195 -1.11 10.38 3.57
N VAL A 196 -1.23 9.63 2.49
CA VAL A 196 -2.54 9.34 1.88
C VAL A 196 -2.95 7.92 2.22
N VAL A 197 -4.26 7.69 2.25
CA VAL A 197 -4.80 6.37 2.56
C VAL A 197 -5.12 5.63 1.27
N ALA A 198 -4.52 4.46 1.10
CA ALA A 198 -4.91 3.51 0.09
C ALA A 198 -6.16 2.75 0.56
N TRP A 199 -7.21 2.79 -0.24
CA TRP A 199 -8.41 1.97 -0.09
C TRP A 199 -8.38 0.88 -1.16
N TRP A 200 -8.30 -0.36 -0.75
CA TRP A 200 -8.26 -1.52 -1.63
C TRP A 200 -9.49 -2.37 -1.44
N ASP A 201 -10.48 -2.20 -2.30
CA ASP A 201 -11.63 -3.07 -2.42
C ASP A 201 -11.20 -4.34 -3.13
N LEU A 202 -11.13 -5.44 -2.38
CA LEU A 202 -10.46 -6.66 -2.80
C LEU A 202 -11.23 -7.47 -3.86
N ASP A 203 -12.55 -7.33 -3.91
CA ASP A 203 -13.43 -8.04 -4.84
C ASP A 203 -13.82 -7.18 -6.07
N SER A 204 -13.28 -5.97 -6.17
CA SER A 204 -13.58 -5.08 -7.28
C SER A 204 -12.96 -5.57 -8.60
N GLU A 205 -13.63 -5.28 -9.73
CA GLU A 205 -13.09 -5.51 -11.08
C GLU A 205 -11.73 -4.83 -11.26
N ARG A 206 -11.54 -3.67 -10.61
CA ARG A 206 -10.31 -2.90 -10.64
C ARG A 206 -9.15 -3.66 -9.97
N ALA A 207 -9.38 -4.26 -8.80
CA ALA A 207 -8.38 -5.06 -8.11
C ALA A 207 -8.00 -6.30 -8.92
N GLU A 208 -8.97 -6.94 -9.58
CA GLU A 208 -8.70 -8.09 -10.46
C GLU A 208 -7.95 -7.67 -11.74
N ALA A 209 -8.33 -6.56 -12.38
CA ALA A 209 -7.62 -6.03 -13.54
C ALA A 209 -6.14 -5.70 -13.21
N ALA A 210 -5.90 -5.10 -12.03
CA ALA A 210 -4.55 -4.83 -11.55
C ALA A 210 -3.75 -6.12 -11.32
N ALA A 211 -4.34 -7.10 -10.64
CA ALA A 211 -3.72 -8.39 -10.37
C ALA A 211 -3.42 -9.19 -11.65
N ALA A 212 -4.21 -8.97 -12.70
CA ALA A 212 -4.00 -9.52 -14.05
C ALA A 212 -2.92 -8.78 -14.86
N GLY A 213 -2.42 -7.63 -14.35
CA GLY A 213 -1.48 -6.76 -15.06
C GLY A 213 -2.12 -5.93 -16.17
N ALA A 214 -3.44 -5.76 -16.14
CA ALA A 214 -4.20 -4.97 -17.13
C ALA A 214 -4.24 -3.47 -16.80
N LEU A 215 -3.84 -3.07 -15.59
CA LEU A 215 -3.67 -1.65 -15.24
C LEU A 215 -2.20 -1.24 -15.38
N GLY A 216 -2.01 -0.01 -15.86
CA GLY A 216 -0.70 0.63 -15.98
C GLY A 216 -0.80 2.14 -15.84
N PRO A 217 0.34 2.85 -15.90
CA PRO A 217 0.34 4.29 -16.03
C PRO A 217 -0.41 4.71 -17.30
N ILE A 218 -1.19 5.79 -17.22
CA ILE A 218 -1.84 6.36 -18.39
C ILE A 218 -0.90 7.37 -19.09
N SER A 219 -1.11 7.63 -20.39
CA SER A 219 -0.34 8.65 -21.10
C SER A 219 -0.59 10.03 -20.48
N HIS A 220 0.50 10.74 -20.17
CA HIS A 220 0.42 12.11 -19.64
C HIS A 220 -0.26 13.05 -20.62
N ASP A 221 0.12 12.97 -21.92
CA ASP A 221 -0.47 13.83 -22.96
C ASP A 221 -1.96 13.59 -23.13
N ALA A 222 -2.40 12.33 -23.08
CA ALA A 222 -3.82 12.00 -23.09
C ALA A 222 -4.56 12.54 -21.85
N ALA A 223 -3.91 12.51 -20.69
CA ALA A 223 -4.45 13.05 -19.45
C ALA A 223 -4.57 14.59 -19.52
N VAL A 224 -3.57 15.27 -20.05
CA VAL A 224 -3.60 16.73 -20.29
C VAL A 224 -4.70 17.10 -21.26
N ALA A 225 -4.89 16.34 -22.35
CA ALA A 225 -5.96 16.57 -23.32
C ALA A 225 -7.38 16.39 -22.75
N ALA A 226 -7.52 15.62 -21.67
CA ALA A 226 -8.78 15.43 -20.93
C ALA A 226 -8.99 16.49 -19.83
N ALA A 227 -8.24 17.60 -19.84
CA ALA A 227 -8.38 18.69 -18.87
C ALA A 227 -9.84 19.21 -18.84
N GLY A 228 -10.37 19.40 -17.62
CA GLY A 228 -11.77 19.73 -17.36
C GLY A 228 -12.59 18.56 -16.80
N THR A 229 -12.27 17.30 -17.13
CA THR A 229 -12.85 16.10 -16.50
C THR A 229 -11.93 15.50 -15.46
N ILE A 230 -10.63 15.72 -15.59
CA ILE A 230 -9.58 15.27 -14.65
C ILE A 230 -8.72 16.43 -14.19
N GLU A 231 -8.06 16.22 -13.05
CA GLU A 231 -7.07 17.12 -12.48
C GLU A 231 -5.75 16.37 -12.30
N LEU A 232 -4.62 17.01 -12.59
CA LEU A 232 -3.29 16.43 -12.47
C LEU A 232 -2.55 17.05 -11.30
N VAL A 233 -1.93 16.21 -10.49
CA VAL A 233 -1.03 16.63 -9.39
C VAL A 233 0.32 15.93 -9.55
N ASP A 234 1.35 16.74 -9.80
CA ASP A 234 2.70 16.25 -10.08
C ASP A 234 3.37 15.67 -8.83
N THR A 235 4.21 14.66 -9.04
CA THR A 235 5.12 14.15 -8.02
C THR A 235 6.58 14.42 -8.41
N PRO A 236 7.50 14.61 -7.44
CA PRO A 236 8.92 14.65 -7.74
C PRO A 236 9.39 13.33 -8.31
N GLU A 237 10.43 13.32 -9.10
CA GLU A 237 10.97 12.09 -9.69
C GLU A 237 11.50 11.15 -8.60
N ASP A 238 12.32 11.67 -7.70
CA ASP A 238 12.89 10.93 -6.56
C ASP A 238 12.96 11.83 -5.31
N ILE A 239 11.89 11.80 -4.52
CA ILE A 239 11.83 12.54 -3.25
C ILE A 239 12.83 12.00 -2.23
N VAL A 240 13.18 10.71 -2.31
CA VAL A 240 14.07 10.10 -1.31
C VAL A 240 15.47 10.69 -1.44
N THR A 241 16.00 10.77 -2.65
CA THR A 241 17.27 11.44 -2.93
C THR A 241 17.17 12.94 -2.66
N LEU A 242 16.06 13.59 -3.05
CA LEU A 242 15.88 15.02 -2.88
C LEU A 242 15.90 15.45 -1.39
N ARG A 243 15.34 14.64 -0.47
CA ARG A 243 15.38 14.94 0.96
C ARG A 243 16.78 15.11 1.53
N THR A 244 17.74 14.37 1.01
CA THR A 244 19.13 14.43 1.47
C THR A 244 19.95 15.47 0.70
N ALA A 245 19.63 15.70 -0.58
CA ALA A 245 20.36 16.62 -1.44
C ALA A 245 19.90 18.08 -1.29
N ASP A 246 18.59 18.31 -1.15
CA ASP A 246 17.96 19.64 -1.02
C ASP A 246 16.68 19.53 -0.20
N SER A 247 16.81 19.73 1.10
CA SER A 247 15.68 19.64 2.03
C SER A 247 14.63 20.74 1.81
N ALA A 248 15.04 21.92 1.33
CA ALA A 248 14.12 23.03 1.04
C ALA A 248 13.23 22.70 -0.17
N ALA A 249 13.80 22.12 -1.23
CA ALA A 249 13.05 21.64 -2.37
C ALA A 249 12.12 20.48 -1.98
N ALA A 250 12.56 19.57 -1.12
CA ALA A 250 11.70 18.49 -0.60
C ALA A 250 10.51 19.03 0.19
N GLN A 251 10.73 20.03 1.05
CA GLN A 251 9.67 20.71 1.80
C GLN A 251 8.69 21.47 0.87
N TYR A 252 9.19 22.13 -0.16
CA TYR A 252 8.34 22.77 -1.17
C TYR A 252 7.39 21.75 -1.84
N TRP A 253 7.91 20.59 -2.27
CA TRP A 253 7.09 19.53 -2.84
C TRP A 253 6.02 19.03 -1.85
N ARG A 254 6.39 18.88 -0.57
CA ARG A 254 5.46 18.47 0.50
C ARG A 254 4.29 19.44 0.65
N LEU A 255 4.58 20.74 0.78
CA LEU A 255 3.56 21.76 0.97
C LEU A 255 2.67 21.93 -0.27
N ARG A 256 3.27 21.91 -1.47
CA ARG A 256 2.53 21.97 -2.73
C ARG A 256 1.56 20.79 -2.88
N MET A 257 2.06 19.57 -2.70
CA MET A 257 1.26 18.34 -2.78
C MET A 257 0.13 18.34 -1.76
N ARG A 258 0.41 18.72 -0.51
CA ARG A 258 -0.58 18.84 0.57
C ARG A 258 -1.71 19.79 0.15
N GLY A 259 -1.40 21.00 -0.29
CA GLY A 259 -2.40 21.98 -0.71
C GLY A 259 -3.29 21.44 -1.83
N GLN A 260 -2.69 20.90 -2.88
CA GLN A 260 -3.41 20.38 -4.04
C GLN A 260 -4.30 19.18 -3.72
N LEU A 261 -3.78 18.18 -2.97
CA LEU A 261 -4.55 16.96 -2.67
C LEU A 261 -5.65 17.20 -1.63
N VAL A 262 -5.40 18.00 -0.59
CA VAL A 262 -6.44 18.32 0.40
C VAL A 262 -7.60 19.04 -0.28
N GLU A 263 -7.31 20.10 -1.06
CA GLU A 263 -8.32 20.85 -1.78
C GLU A 263 -9.11 19.98 -2.78
N ALA A 264 -8.44 19.08 -3.49
CA ALA A 264 -9.09 18.18 -4.45
C ALA A 264 -10.01 17.16 -3.74
N PHE A 265 -9.55 16.56 -2.64
CA PHE A 265 -10.36 15.61 -1.86
C PHE A 265 -11.57 16.28 -1.19
N ASP A 266 -11.43 17.53 -0.73
CA ASP A 266 -12.56 18.31 -0.20
C ASP A 266 -13.63 18.59 -1.27
N ARG A 267 -13.25 18.66 -2.54
CA ARG A 267 -14.18 18.73 -3.70
C ARG A 267 -14.72 17.35 -4.13
N GLY A 268 -14.45 16.27 -3.39
CA GLY A 268 -14.91 14.91 -3.69
C GLY A 268 -14.14 14.23 -4.85
N ARG A 269 -12.97 14.76 -5.22
CA ARG A 269 -12.07 14.08 -6.16
C ARG A 269 -11.38 12.90 -5.47
N ILE A 270 -10.99 11.89 -6.26
CA ILE A 270 -10.17 10.78 -5.80
C ILE A 270 -8.99 10.59 -6.76
N ILE A 271 -7.91 10.03 -6.27
CA ILE A 271 -6.83 9.52 -7.13
C ILE A 271 -7.18 8.08 -7.51
N ASP A 272 -7.24 7.81 -8.80
CA ASP A 272 -7.47 6.47 -9.35
C ASP A 272 -6.39 6.03 -10.35
N ALA A 273 -5.53 6.93 -10.82
CA ALA A 273 -4.46 6.60 -11.74
C ALA A 273 -3.21 7.47 -11.50
N ILE A 274 -2.13 7.09 -12.17
CA ILE A 274 -0.90 7.86 -12.28
C ILE A 274 -0.47 7.87 -13.74
N THR A 275 0.10 8.98 -14.21
CA THR A 275 0.61 9.07 -15.57
C THR A 275 1.99 8.40 -15.69
N ASP A 276 2.42 8.12 -16.92
CA ASP A 276 3.76 7.64 -17.23
C ASP A 276 4.87 8.63 -16.79
N GLN A 277 4.57 9.94 -16.76
CA GLN A 277 5.45 10.97 -16.21
C GLN A 277 5.36 11.14 -14.69
N GLY A 278 4.43 10.43 -14.01
CA GLY A 278 4.35 10.37 -12.56
C GLY A 278 3.41 11.39 -11.93
N SER A 279 2.52 12.03 -12.67
CA SER A 279 1.46 12.86 -12.10
C SER A 279 0.27 12.01 -11.66
N TYR A 280 -0.26 12.25 -10.46
CA TYR A 280 -1.54 11.68 -10.04
C TYR A 280 -2.67 12.20 -10.92
N VAL A 281 -3.61 11.33 -11.21
CA VAL A 281 -4.84 11.63 -11.94
C VAL A 281 -6.01 11.58 -10.99
N LEU A 282 -6.69 12.71 -10.86
CA LEU A 282 -7.82 12.88 -9.96
C LEU A 282 -9.11 13.03 -10.77
N ARG A 283 -10.14 12.27 -10.38
CA ARG A 283 -11.47 12.29 -10.98
C ARG A 283 -12.57 12.45 -9.95
N SER A 284 -13.74 12.93 -10.39
CA SER A 284 -14.96 12.74 -9.59
C SER A 284 -15.27 11.25 -9.55
N HIS A 285 -15.62 10.76 -8.39
CA HIS A 285 -16.05 9.37 -8.21
C HIS A 285 -17.58 9.35 -8.18
N SER A 286 -18.16 8.81 -9.27
CA SER A 286 -19.61 8.62 -9.44
C SER A 286 -20.07 7.33 -8.78
#